data_e1921b9c9abe61b897603c21d05b3029
#
_entry.id   e1921b9c9abe61b897603c21d05b3029
#
_cell.length_a   1.000
_cell.length_b   1.000
_cell.length_c   1.000
_cell.angle_alpha   90.00
_cell.angle_beta   90.00
_cell.angle_gamma   90.00
#
_symmetry.space_group_name_H-M   'P 1'
#
loop_
_entity.id
_entity.type
_entity.pdbx_description
1 polymer ?
#
loop_
_entity_poly.entity_id
_entity_poly.type
_entity_poly.pdbx_seq_one_letter_code
_entity_poly.pdbx_strand_id
1 'polypeptide(L)'
;RYLDIGDLQLWYISGFREKTFNDTDAHPSSGLTVSSAQYARKNGKDADDFAVRLSSFIGNWDLAGSIFYGTARDPILSVANGGTALNPYYALQKSIGLEAQYTGDTTLLKWESLHGTQSSLIGAHNFVAAVAGIEYTYYGPFETMWDIGLIGEIQHDDRPQAAANQFGVAGVRLVFNDIADSNFLFLASVDRKTDQSFVSLEASRRINDVSSVKLTSQFYNARTATSAFGQLSDDDAITLTLNIFF
;
A
#
# COMPACT_ATOMS: atom_id res chain seq x y z
N ARG A 1 8.84 -2.86 25.16
CA ARG A 1 9.89 -2.57 26.13
C ARG A 1 11.04 -1.87 25.40
N TYR A 2 11.49 -0.75 25.92
CA TYR A 2 12.70 -0.08 25.44
C TYR A 2 13.92 -0.83 25.95
N LEU A 3 14.81 -1.17 25.04
CA LEU A 3 16.09 -1.82 25.31
C LEU A 3 17.22 -0.88 24.90
N ASP A 4 18.42 -1.07 25.41
CA ASP A 4 19.60 -0.28 24.99
C ASP A 4 19.89 -0.43 23.48
N ILE A 5 19.42 -1.53 22.86
CA ILE A 5 19.56 -1.83 21.43
C ILE A 5 18.35 -1.39 20.61
N GLY A 6 17.26 -0.87 21.22
CA GLY A 6 16.05 -0.46 20.50
C GLY A 6 14.75 -0.79 21.23
N ASP A 7 13.64 -0.74 20.49
CA ASP A 7 12.29 -1.02 20.97
C ASP A 7 11.84 -2.42 20.52
N LEU A 8 11.51 -3.28 21.50
CA LEU A 8 10.95 -4.61 21.26
C LEU A 8 9.45 -4.60 21.47
N GLN A 9 8.73 -4.98 20.43
CA GLN A 9 7.27 -5.08 20.40
C GLN A 9 6.86 -6.54 20.20
N LEU A 10 5.89 -6.98 21.01
CA LEU A 10 5.31 -8.34 20.95
C LEU A 10 3.81 -8.21 20.80
N TRP A 11 3.23 -8.92 19.85
CA TRP A 11 1.79 -8.97 19.65
C TRP A 11 1.27 -10.38 19.75
N TYR A 12 0.24 -10.54 20.56
CA TYR A 12 -0.68 -11.65 20.55
C TYR A 12 -2.02 -11.10 20.03
N ILE A 13 -2.49 -11.68 18.93
CA ILE A 13 -3.70 -11.22 18.24
C ILE A 13 -4.71 -12.36 18.31
N SER A 14 -5.72 -12.21 19.15
CA SER A 14 -6.79 -13.19 19.31
C SER A 14 -7.86 -12.96 18.25
N GLY A 15 -8.14 -13.99 17.49
CA GLY A 15 -9.13 -13.97 16.42
C GLY A 15 -8.70 -13.20 15.18
N PHE A 16 -9.44 -13.39 14.11
CA PHE A 16 -9.19 -12.81 12.80
C PHE A 16 -10.44 -12.12 12.26
N ARG A 17 -10.26 -10.91 11.72
CA ARG A 17 -11.32 -10.18 11.04
C ARG A 17 -11.15 -10.32 9.54
N GLU A 18 -12.17 -10.86 8.88
CA GLU A 18 -12.22 -11.00 7.42
C GLU A 18 -12.24 -9.63 6.73
N LYS A 19 -11.67 -9.58 5.54
CA LYS A 19 -11.77 -8.41 4.65
C LYS A 19 -13.21 -8.25 4.21
N THR A 20 -13.70 -7.02 4.24
CA THR A 20 -14.99 -6.66 3.64
C THR A 20 -14.82 -6.39 2.16
N PHE A 21 -15.77 -6.82 1.37
CA PHE A 21 -15.82 -6.57 -0.07
C PHE A 21 -17.00 -5.67 -0.38
N ASN A 22 -16.87 -4.88 -1.43
CA ASN A 22 -17.96 -4.05 -1.91
C ASN A 22 -19.07 -4.90 -2.50
N ASP A 23 -20.31 -4.43 -2.40
CA ASP A 23 -21.46 -5.05 -3.05
C ASP A 23 -21.32 -5.01 -4.58
N THR A 24 -22.05 -5.90 -5.26
CA THR A 24 -22.00 -6.04 -6.73
C THR A 24 -22.32 -4.75 -7.48
N ASP A 25 -23.15 -3.89 -6.90
CA ASP A 25 -23.63 -2.62 -7.49
C ASP A 25 -22.77 -1.41 -7.07
N ALA A 26 -21.74 -1.63 -6.23
CA ALA A 26 -20.85 -0.57 -5.77
C ALA A 26 -19.73 -0.29 -6.80
N HIS A 27 -19.17 0.92 -6.76
CA HIS A 27 -17.96 1.29 -7.49
C HIS A 27 -16.81 1.62 -6.51
N PRO A 28 -15.63 1.01 -6.70
CA PRO A 28 -15.31 -0.11 -7.60
C PRO A 28 -15.87 -1.46 -7.09
N SER A 29 -16.27 -2.33 -7.99
CA SER A 29 -16.71 -3.70 -7.68
C SER A 29 -16.27 -4.68 -8.76
N SER A 30 -16.05 -5.94 -8.36
CA SER A 30 -15.82 -7.03 -9.32
C SER A 30 -17.09 -7.49 -10.03
N GLY A 31 -18.27 -7.03 -9.59
CA GLY A 31 -19.57 -7.51 -10.06
C GLY A 31 -19.91 -8.95 -9.62
N LEU A 32 -19.05 -9.60 -8.81
CA LEU A 32 -19.22 -10.97 -8.37
C LEU A 32 -19.65 -11.01 -6.89
N THR A 33 -20.53 -11.94 -6.56
CA THR A 33 -20.87 -12.20 -5.16
C THR A 33 -19.69 -12.82 -4.41
N VAL A 34 -19.59 -12.60 -3.12
CA VAL A 34 -18.51 -13.16 -2.29
C VAL A 34 -19.08 -14.28 -1.43
N SER A 35 -18.51 -15.47 -1.57
CA SER A 35 -18.87 -16.64 -0.77
C SER A 35 -18.27 -16.57 0.64
N SER A 36 -18.72 -17.46 1.53
CA SER A 36 -18.11 -17.60 2.85
C SER A 36 -16.63 -17.92 2.77
N ALA A 37 -15.84 -17.28 3.61
CA ALA A 37 -14.40 -17.44 3.64
C ALA A 37 -13.97 -18.87 4.02
N GLN A 38 -12.88 -19.32 3.43
CA GLN A 38 -12.17 -20.55 3.77
C GLN A 38 -10.83 -20.22 4.41
N TYR A 39 -10.35 -21.12 5.27
CA TYR A 39 -9.14 -20.91 6.06
C TYR A 39 -8.20 -22.09 5.98
N ALA A 40 -6.90 -21.84 5.94
CA ALA A 40 -5.87 -22.86 6.10
C ALA A 40 -5.86 -23.47 7.49
N ARG A 41 -6.26 -22.69 8.50
CA ARG A 41 -6.23 -23.09 9.91
C ARG A 41 -7.59 -23.64 10.34
N LYS A 42 -7.57 -24.75 11.11
CA LYS A 42 -8.79 -25.43 11.55
C LYS A 42 -9.73 -24.55 12.38
N ASN A 43 -9.17 -23.64 13.19
CA ASN A 43 -9.94 -22.73 14.02
C ASN A 43 -10.53 -21.55 13.21
N GLY A 44 -10.25 -21.45 11.90
CA GLY A 44 -10.78 -20.40 11.04
C GLY A 44 -10.47 -19.00 11.59
N LYS A 45 -11.50 -18.17 11.73
CA LYS A 45 -11.41 -16.82 12.27
C LYS A 45 -11.05 -16.73 13.75
N ASP A 46 -11.19 -17.82 14.50
CA ASP A 46 -10.88 -17.86 15.94
C ASP A 46 -9.42 -18.31 16.18
N ALA A 47 -8.61 -18.37 15.15
CA ALA A 47 -7.20 -18.73 15.26
C ALA A 47 -6.35 -17.55 15.72
N ASP A 48 -5.45 -17.78 16.68
CA ASP A 48 -4.56 -16.76 17.23
C ASP A 48 -3.32 -16.53 16.37
N ASP A 49 -2.89 -15.28 16.27
CA ASP A 49 -1.71 -14.87 15.54
C ASP A 49 -0.64 -14.26 16.46
N PHE A 50 0.61 -14.32 16.04
CA PHE A 50 1.75 -13.82 16.81
C PHE A 50 2.66 -12.98 15.91
N ALA A 51 3.15 -11.87 16.46
CA ALA A 51 4.16 -11.06 15.82
C ALA A 51 5.19 -10.53 16.82
N VAL A 52 6.40 -10.35 16.33
CA VAL A 52 7.51 -9.75 17.05
C VAL A 52 8.17 -8.74 16.13
N ARG A 53 8.49 -7.55 16.63
CA ARG A 53 9.27 -6.54 15.91
C ARG A 53 10.31 -5.94 16.84
N LEU A 54 11.53 -5.84 16.36
CA LEU A 54 12.62 -5.10 16.99
C LEU A 54 13.00 -3.95 16.07
N SER A 55 13.02 -2.73 16.60
CA SER A 55 13.47 -1.54 15.86
C SER A 55 14.54 -0.78 16.62
N SER A 56 15.42 -0.11 15.87
CA SER A 56 16.54 0.65 16.41
C SER A 56 16.88 1.84 15.53
N PHE A 57 17.37 2.91 16.15
CA PHE A 57 17.91 4.09 15.47
C PHE A 57 19.43 4.08 15.57
N ILE A 58 20.11 4.18 14.43
CA ILE A 58 21.58 4.23 14.35
C ILE A 58 21.99 5.41 13.46
N GLY A 59 22.34 6.53 14.08
CA GLY A 59 22.59 7.76 13.33
C GLY A 59 21.33 8.19 12.57
N ASN A 60 21.47 8.33 11.27
CA ASN A 60 20.37 8.72 10.37
C ASN A 60 19.53 7.53 9.86
N TRP A 61 19.78 6.32 10.37
CA TRP A 61 19.08 5.11 9.99
C TRP A 61 18.04 4.71 11.02
N ASP A 62 16.85 4.39 10.54
CA ASP A 62 15.81 3.69 11.25
C ASP A 62 15.73 2.28 10.68
N LEU A 63 15.99 1.27 11.52
CA LEU A 63 16.08 -0.13 11.13
C LEU A 63 15.11 -0.96 11.94
N ALA A 64 14.44 -1.93 11.27
CA ALA A 64 13.63 -2.89 12.01
C ALA A 64 13.68 -4.27 11.36
N GLY A 65 13.46 -5.27 12.21
CA GLY A 65 13.22 -6.65 11.80
C GLY A 65 11.96 -7.18 12.49
N SER A 66 11.20 -7.99 11.78
CA SER A 66 9.95 -8.55 12.28
C SER A 66 9.78 -10.03 11.92
N ILE A 67 9.00 -10.73 12.74
CA ILE A 67 8.57 -12.10 12.48
C ILE A 67 7.05 -12.14 12.66
N PHE A 68 6.35 -12.78 11.75
CA PHE A 68 4.91 -12.99 11.82
C PHE A 68 4.55 -14.47 11.61
N TYR A 69 3.64 -14.96 12.44
CA TYR A 69 3.00 -16.26 12.30
C TYR A 69 1.50 -16.10 12.52
N GLY A 70 0.71 -16.31 11.47
CA GLY A 70 -0.73 -16.11 11.58
C GLY A 70 -1.48 -16.22 10.27
N THR A 71 -2.74 -15.84 10.30
CA THR A 71 -3.62 -15.77 9.13
C THR A 71 -3.22 -14.59 8.24
N ALA A 72 -2.99 -14.82 6.94
CA ALA A 72 -2.72 -13.78 5.97
C ALA A 72 -3.86 -12.75 5.94
N ARG A 73 -3.53 -11.44 5.93
CA ARG A 73 -4.55 -10.39 6.03
C ARG A 73 -5.35 -10.19 4.75
N ASP A 74 -4.75 -10.47 3.61
CA ASP A 74 -5.42 -10.48 2.31
C ASP A 74 -5.70 -11.91 1.87
N PRO A 75 -6.94 -12.23 1.46
CA PRO A 75 -7.28 -13.57 0.99
C PRO A 75 -6.80 -13.80 -0.44
N ILE A 76 -6.49 -15.05 -0.74
CA ILE A 76 -6.38 -15.53 -2.11
C ILE A 76 -7.80 -15.66 -2.66
N LEU A 77 -8.12 -14.93 -3.71
CA LEU A 77 -9.44 -14.97 -4.35
C LEU A 77 -9.42 -15.98 -5.50
N SER A 78 -10.37 -16.89 -5.52
CA SER A 78 -10.61 -17.79 -6.64
C SER A 78 -12.05 -17.63 -7.15
N VAL A 79 -12.22 -17.76 -8.47
CA VAL A 79 -13.55 -17.67 -9.08
C VAL A 79 -14.23 -19.05 -9.01
N ALA A 80 -15.46 -19.08 -8.53
CA ALA A 80 -16.25 -20.29 -8.38
C ALA A 80 -17.65 -20.15 -9.02
N ASN A 81 -18.44 -21.21 -8.92
CA ASN A 81 -19.82 -21.28 -9.39
C ASN A 81 -19.99 -20.86 -10.86
N GLY A 82 -19.09 -21.33 -11.73
CA GLY A 82 -19.18 -21.02 -13.15
C GLY A 82 -18.90 -19.56 -13.50
N GLY A 83 -18.18 -18.83 -12.65
CA GLY A 83 -17.79 -17.43 -12.89
C GLY A 83 -18.65 -16.39 -12.18
N THR A 84 -19.54 -16.79 -11.27
CA THR A 84 -20.52 -15.88 -10.63
C THR A 84 -20.16 -15.49 -9.19
N ALA A 85 -19.15 -16.14 -8.58
CA ALA A 85 -18.77 -15.87 -7.20
C ALA A 85 -17.25 -15.88 -6.99
N LEU A 86 -16.78 -15.09 -6.02
CA LEU A 86 -15.43 -15.10 -5.48
C LEU A 86 -15.39 -15.92 -4.19
N ASN A 87 -14.45 -16.83 -4.10
CA ASN A 87 -14.16 -17.58 -2.88
C ASN A 87 -12.90 -17.06 -2.20
N PRO A 88 -13.00 -16.36 -1.08
CA PRO A 88 -11.85 -15.92 -0.30
C PRO A 88 -11.24 -17.11 0.47
N TYR A 89 -9.93 -17.32 0.30
CA TYR A 89 -9.16 -18.29 1.07
C TYR A 89 -8.07 -17.57 1.86
N TYR A 90 -8.12 -17.67 3.19
CA TYR A 90 -7.14 -17.10 4.10
C TYR A 90 -6.04 -18.09 4.44
N ALA A 91 -4.87 -17.82 3.87
CA ALA A 91 -3.69 -18.64 4.04
C ALA A 91 -3.10 -18.55 5.47
N LEU A 92 -2.45 -19.61 5.93
CA LEU A 92 -1.50 -19.52 7.02
C LEU A 92 -0.20 -18.89 6.47
N GLN A 93 0.22 -17.76 7.04
CA GLN A 93 1.44 -17.06 6.68
C GLN A 93 2.49 -17.20 7.78
N LYS A 94 3.73 -17.46 7.35
CA LYS A 94 4.95 -17.36 8.17
C LYS A 94 5.89 -16.45 7.42
N SER A 95 6.32 -15.36 8.05
CA SER A 95 7.19 -14.40 7.36
C SER A 95 8.17 -13.72 8.28
N ILE A 96 9.27 -13.28 7.68
CA ILE A 96 10.28 -12.39 8.27
C ILE A 96 10.25 -11.10 7.47
N GLY A 97 10.16 -9.97 8.16
CA GLY A 97 10.21 -8.64 7.58
C GLY A 97 11.51 -7.92 7.95
N LEU A 98 12.04 -7.12 7.03
CA LEU A 98 13.16 -6.22 7.23
C LEU A 98 12.79 -4.85 6.72
N GLU A 99 13.10 -3.81 7.49
CA GLU A 99 12.81 -2.41 7.20
C GLU A 99 14.08 -1.58 7.39
N ALA A 100 14.35 -0.66 6.49
CA ALA A 100 15.43 0.31 6.61
C ALA A 100 15.01 1.66 6.04
N GLN A 101 15.18 2.72 6.80
CA GLN A 101 14.98 4.09 6.34
C GLN A 101 16.22 4.91 6.67
N TYR A 102 16.68 5.67 5.71
CA TYR A 102 17.71 6.70 5.90
C TYR A 102 17.11 8.08 5.71
N THR A 103 17.32 8.97 6.66
CA THR A 103 16.85 10.35 6.61
C THR A 103 18.05 11.30 6.65
N GLY A 104 18.39 11.86 5.48
CA GLY A 104 19.40 12.92 5.33
C GLY A 104 18.75 14.28 5.20
N ASP A 105 19.54 15.33 4.99
CA ASP A 105 19.05 16.71 4.89
C ASP A 105 18.14 16.92 3.66
N THR A 106 18.44 16.27 2.55
CA THR A 106 17.70 16.40 1.27
C THR A 106 17.17 15.06 0.76
N THR A 107 17.62 13.94 1.34
CA THR A 107 17.38 12.61 0.79
C THR A 107 16.72 11.71 1.83
N LEU A 108 15.63 11.07 1.41
CA LEU A 108 14.98 10.01 2.14
C LEU A 108 15.09 8.73 1.31
N LEU A 109 15.71 7.68 1.88
CA LEU A 109 15.73 6.33 1.31
C LEU A 109 14.87 5.42 2.17
N LYS A 110 14.09 4.55 1.52
CA LYS A 110 13.26 3.54 2.20
C LYS A 110 13.46 2.20 1.54
N TRP A 111 13.52 1.18 2.35
CA TRP A 111 13.51 -0.21 1.90
C TRP A 111 12.74 -1.06 2.89
N GLU A 112 11.82 -1.84 2.37
CA GLU A 112 11.07 -2.82 3.13
C GLU A 112 11.05 -4.13 2.37
N SER A 113 11.18 -5.25 3.06
CA SER A 113 11.02 -6.55 2.46
C SER A 113 10.34 -7.53 3.40
N LEU A 114 9.58 -8.44 2.82
CA LEU A 114 8.88 -9.51 3.49
C LEU A 114 9.19 -10.82 2.77
N HIS A 115 9.75 -11.78 3.48
CA HIS A 115 10.06 -13.11 2.97
C HIS A 115 9.27 -14.15 3.76
N GLY A 116 8.68 -15.11 3.10
CA GLY A 116 7.91 -16.08 3.85
C GLY A 116 7.27 -17.18 3.04
N THR A 117 6.35 -17.85 3.70
CA THR A 117 5.53 -18.91 3.10
C THR A 117 4.07 -18.63 3.38
N GLN A 118 3.23 -18.93 2.41
CA GLN A 118 1.77 -18.98 2.56
C GLN A 118 1.28 -20.38 2.18
N SER A 119 0.37 -20.94 2.98
CA SER A 119 -0.34 -22.16 2.60
C SER A 119 -1.37 -21.84 1.51
N SER A 120 -1.60 -22.78 0.61
CA SER A 120 -2.70 -22.71 -0.35
C SER A 120 -3.46 -24.04 -0.37
N LEU A 121 -4.56 -24.10 -1.10
CA LEU A 121 -5.33 -25.34 -1.27
C LEU A 121 -4.52 -26.46 -1.97
N ILE A 122 -3.46 -26.08 -2.70
CA ILE A 122 -2.61 -26.99 -3.48
C ILE A 122 -1.21 -27.15 -2.89
N GLY A 123 -0.94 -26.62 -1.70
CA GLY A 123 0.37 -26.71 -1.03
C GLY A 123 0.85 -25.38 -0.47
N ALA A 124 2.13 -25.32 -0.10
CA ALA A 124 2.75 -24.10 0.39
C ALA A 124 3.44 -23.35 -0.77
N HIS A 125 3.31 -22.03 -0.76
CA HIS A 125 3.97 -21.12 -1.68
C HIS A 125 4.98 -20.25 -0.92
N ASN A 126 6.23 -20.20 -1.37
CA ASN A 126 7.22 -19.26 -0.89
C ASN A 126 7.01 -17.93 -1.61
N PHE A 127 7.18 -16.82 -0.91
CA PHE A 127 7.03 -15.49 -1.48
C PHE A 127 8.10 -14.51 -1.03
N VAL A 128 8.30 -13.51 -1.87
CA VAL A 128 9.05 -12.30 -1.59
C VAL A 128 8.18 -11.11 -1.95
N ALA A 129 8.03 -10.17 -1.01
CA ALA A 129 7.47 -8.87 -1.29
C ALA A 129 8.51 -7.82 -0.84
N ALA A 130 8.82 -6.85 -1.69
CA ALA A 130 9.80 -5.82 -1.39
C ALA A 130 9.43 -4.50 -2.05
N VAL A 131 9.77 -3.41 -1.37
CA VAL A 131 9.69 -2.05 -1.90
C VAL A 131 10.98 -1.31 -1.59
N ALA A 132 11.48 -0.55 -2.55
CA ALA A 132 12.58 0.37 -2.37
C ALA A 132 12.23 1.73 -2.97
N GLY A 133 12.40 2.79 -2.20
CA GLY A 133 12.04 4.14 -2.58
C GLY A 133 13.12 5.16 -2.25
N ILE A 134 13.14 6.22 -3.05
CA ILE A 134 13.95 7.41 -2.84
C ILE A 134 13.08 8.64 -3.00
N GLU A 135 13.26 9.60 -2.10
CA GLU A 135 12.79 10.96 -2.27
C GLU A 135 13.98 11.90 -2.11
N TYR A 136 14.14 12.80 -3.07
CA TYR A 136 15.14 13.87 -3.02
C TYR A 136 14.44 15.21 -3.04
N THR A 137 14.66 16.03 -2.01
CA THR A 137 14.07 17.36 -1.90
C THR A 137 15.09 18.43 -2.26
N TYR A 138 14.75 19.24 -3.25
CA TYR A 138 15.49 20.44 -3.63
C TYR A 138 14.82 21.65 -3.02
N TYR A 139 15.46 22.26 -2.03
CA TYR A 139 14.95 23.41 -1.30
C TYR A 139 15.27 24.71 -2.03
N GLY A 140 14.28 25.59 -2.16
CA GLY A 140 14.46 26.94 -2.72
C GLY A 140 15.04 26.99 -4.15
N PRO A 141 14.59 26.14 -5.10
CA PRO A 141 15.12 26.19 -6.47
C PRO A 141 14.91 27.56 -7.08
N PHE A 142 15.91 28.03 -7.83
CA PHE A 142 15.85 29.33 -8.51
C PHE A 142 15.60 30.53 -7.58
N GLU A 143 16.09 30.49 -6.33
CA GLU A 143 15.89 31.51 -5.32
C GLU A 143 14.42 31.73 -4.94
N THR A 144 13.57 30.72 -5.15
CA THR A 144 12.17 30.74 -4.72
C THR A 144 12.02 30.23 -3.30
N MET A 145 10.82 30.39 -2.71
CA MET A 145 10.46 29.76 -1.44
C MET A 145 9.96 28.32 -1.61
N TRP A 146 9.89 27.81 -2.83
CA TRP A 146 9.33 26.49 -3.10
C TRP A 146 10.30 25.38 -2.73
N ASP A 147 9.76 24.20 -2.45
CA ASP A 147 10.52 22.96 -2.36
C ASP A 147 10.02 21.99 -3.41
N ILE A 148 10.93 21.33 -4.09
CA ILE A 148 10.63 20.32 -5.11
C ILE A 148 11.13 18.96 -4.62
N GLY A 149 10.23 18.03 -4.36
CA GLY A 149 10.53 16.63 -4.07
C GLY A 149 10.43 15.77 -5.32
N LEU A 150 11.48 15.05 -5.64
CA LEU A 150 11.48 14.01 -6.67
C LEU A 150 11.32 12.65 -6.00
N ILE A 151 10.36 11.86 -6.45
CA ILE A 151 9.99 10.59 -5.86
C ILE A 151 10.25 9.48 -6.88
N GLY A 152 10.92 8.41 -6.43
CA GLY A 152 11.08 7.19 -7.20
C GLY A 152 10.87 5.98 -6.32
N GLU A 153 10.11 4.98 -6.77
CA GLU A 153 9.88 3.75 -6.02
C GLU A 153 9.77 2.56 -6.97
N ILE A 154 10.30 1.42 -6.53
CA ILE A 154 10.11 0.13 -7.18
C ILE A 154 9.54 -0.85 -6.19
N GLN A 155 8.58 -1.66 -6.64
CA GLN A 155 7.93 -2.69 -5.84
C GLN A 155 7.98 -4.03 -6.55
N HIS A 156 8.13 -5.09 -5.76
CA HIS A 156 7.99 -6.47 -6.18
C HIS A 156 7.12 -7.21 -5.16
N ASP A 157 6.14 -7.97 -5.65
CA ASP A 157 5.30 -8.82 -4.80
C ASP A 157 4.86 -10.05 -5.60
N ASP A 158 5.33 -11.24 -5.20
CA ASP A 158 4.98 -12.50 -5.85
C ASP A 158 3.96 -13.34 -5.06
N ARG A 159 3.32 -12.74 -4.07
CA ARG A 159 2.21 -13.39 -3.37
C ARG A 159 1.03 -13.63 -4.31
N PRO A 160 0.30 -14.76 -4.18
CA PRO A 160 -0.83 -15.08 -5.06
C PRO A 160 -1.93 -14.02 -5.09
N GLN A 161 -2.11 -13.27 -4.00
CA GLN A 161 -3.12 -12.20 -3.87
C GLN A 161 -2.61 -10.82 -4.26
N ALA A 162 -1.36 -10.68 -4.69
CA ALA A 162 -0.81 -9.38 -5.06
C ALA A 162 -1.54 -8.80 -6.28
N ALA A 163 -1.95 -7.54 -6.18
CA ALA A 163 -2.64 -6.84 -7.26
C ALA A 163 -1.74 -6.64 -8.49
N ALA A 164 -0.43 -6.52 -8.26
CA ALA A 164 0.57 -6.43 -9.31
C ALA A 164 1.91 -6.97 -8.81
N ASN A 165 2.69 -7.53 -9.74
CA ASN A 165 3.92 -8.22 -9.38
C ASN A 165 5.16 -7.32 -9.42
N GLN A 166 5.19 -6.31 -10.29
CA GLN A 166 6.32 -5.40 -10.45
C GLN A 166 5.86 -3.99 -10.79
N PHE A 167 5.88 -3.11 -9.82
CA PHE A 167 5.56 -1.70 -9.99
C PHE A 167 6.80 -0.83 -10.02
N GLY A 168 6.81 0.17 -10.93
CA GLY A 168 7.65 1.34 -10.82
C GLY A 168 6.77 2.57 -10.60
N VAL A 169 7.15 3.45 -9.68
CA VAL A 169 6.49 4.71 -9.40
C VAL A 169 7.49 5.83 -9.59
N ALA A 170 7.07 6.91 -10.24
CA ALA A 170 7.80 8.17 -10.31
C ALA A 170 6.85 9.33 -9.95
N GLY A 171 7.37 10.34 -9.28
CA GLY A 171 6.55 11.46 -8.87
C GLY A 171 7.30 12.74 -8.60
N VAL A 172 6.52 13.81 -8.51
CA VAL A 172 6.99 15.16 -8.14
C VAL A 172 6.05 15.73 -7.10
N ARG A 173 6.63 16.23 -6.02
CA ARG A 173 5.94 17.01 -4.99
C ARG A 173 6.43 18.45 -5.03
N LEU A 174 5.52 19.40 -5.05
CA LEU A 174 5.79 20.82 -4.92
C LEU A 174 5.15 21.34 -3.63
N VAL A 175 5.95 21.94 -2.79
CA VAL A 175 5.50 22.67 -1.59
C VAL A 175 5.83 24.13 -1.81
N PHE A 176 4.81 24.99 -1.87
CA PHE A 176 5.02 26.39 -2.25
C PHE A 176 5.51 27.23 -1.07
N ASN A 177 5.41 26.72 0.17
CA ASN A 177 5.80 27.42 1.40
C ASN A 177 5.14 28.80 1.54
N ASP A 178 3.96 28.96 0.95
CA ASP A 178 3.17 30.19 1.01
C ASP A 178 2.22 30.19 2.23
N ILE A 179 1.67 31.36 2.57
CA ILE A 179 0.74 31.53 3.69
C ILE A 179 -0.51 30.66 3.51
N ALA A 180 -0.87 30.35 2.27
CA ALA A 180 -2.03 29.54 1.93
C ALA A 180 -1.76 28.03 2.00
N ASP A 181 -0.55 27.59 2.38
CA ASP A 181 -0.15 26.17 2.46
C ASP A 181 -0.47 25.41 1.16
N SER A 182 -0.03 25.99 0.04
CA SER A 182 -0.27 25.42 -1.29
C SER A 182 0.66 24.24 -1.53
N ASN A 183 0.08 23.09 -1.89
CA ASN A 183 0.79 21.85 -2.14
C ASN A 183 0.30 21.21 -3.44
N PHE A 184 1.21 20.53 -4.12
CA PHE A 184 0.92 19.74 -5.31
C PHE A 184 1.71 18.44 -5.29
N LEU A 185 1.06 17.32 -5.63
CA LEU A 185 1.67 16.01 -5.80
C LEU A 185 1.20 15.38 -7.10
N PHE A 186 2.14 14.94 -7.90
CA PHE A 186 1.90 14.12 -9.08
C PHE A 186 2.62 12.79 -8.92
N LEU A 187 1.91 11.68 -9.15
CA LEU A 187 2.46 10.34 -9.15
C LEU A 187 2.03 9.60 -10.42
N ALA A 188 2.95 8.90 -11.03
CA ALA A 188 2.67 7.96 -12.10
C ALA A 188 3.28 6.59 -11.75
N SER A 189 2.51 5.54 -11.92
CA SER A 189 2.96 4.17 -11.70
C SER A 189 2.71 3.29 -12.92
N VAL A 190 3.57 2.31 -13.11
CA VAL A 190 3.45 1.33 -14.20
C VAL A 190 3.84 -0.06 -13.70
N ASP A 191 3.03 -1.05 -14.02
CA ASP A 191 3.40 -2.46 -13.94
C ASP A 191 3.88 -2.94 -15.31
N ARG A 192 5.17 -3.27 -15.39
CA ARG A 192 5.80 -3.70 -16.64
C ARG A 192 5.34 -5.08 -17.12
N LYS A 193 4.79 -5.90 -16.22
CA LYS A 193 4.45 -7.29 -16.51
C LYS A 193 3.05 -7.41 -17.09
N THR A 194 2.16 -6.52 -16.69
CA THR A 194 0.73 -6.55 -17.05
C THR A 194 0.30 -5.34 -17.88
N ASP A 195 1.24 -4.45 -18.22
CA ASP A 195 0.98 -3.20 -18.97
C ASP A 195 -0.15 -2.36 -18.33
N GLN A 196 -0.20 -2.34 -17.01
CA GLN A 196 -1.11 -1.50 -16.23
C GLN A 196 -0.41 -0.21 -15.81
N SER A 197 -1.13 0.90 -15.81
CA SER A 197 -0.63 2.17 -15.31
C SER A 197 -1.70 2.90 -14.51
N PHE A 198 -1.23 3.73 -13.58
CA PHE A 198 -2.05 4.59 -12.75
C PHE A 198 -1.39 5.95 -12.66
N VAL A 199 -2.19 7.00 -12.78
CA VAL A 199 -1.76 8.39 -12.59
C VAL A 199 -2.62 9.01 -11.52
N SER A 200 -1.98 9.67 -10.55
CA SER A 200 -2.65 10.43 -9.51
C SER A 200 -2.12 11.86 -9.45
N LEU A 201 -3.03 12.79 -9.24
CA LEU A 201 -2.72 14.19 -9.00
C LEU A 201 -3.49 14.64 -7.77
N GLU A 202 -2.77 15.33 -6.88
CA GLU A 202 -3.37 15.99 -5.72
C GLU A 202 -2.87 17.43 -5.67
N ALA A 203 -3.80 18.38 -5.45
CA ALA A 203 -3.46 19.77 -5.18
C ALA A 203 -4.33 20.27 -4.02
N SER A 204 -3.73 20.99 -3.10
CA SER A 204 -4.44 21.58 -1.97
C SER A 204 -3.99 22.98 -1.70
N ARG A 205 -4.93 23.80 -1.19
CA ARG A 205 -4.66 25.17 -0.78
C ARG A 205 -5.67 25.63 0.27
N ARG A 206 -5.20 26.37 1.26
CA ARG A 206 -6.07 27.13 2.16
C ARG A 206 -6.60 28.37 1.44
N ILE A 207 -7.91 28.60 1.52
CA ILE A 207 -8.55 29.78 0.95
C ILE A 207 -8.53 30.94 1.97
N ASN A 208 -8.82 30.60 3.24
CA ASN A 208 -8.81 31.52 4.38
C ASN A 208 -8.67 30.72 5.68
N ASP A 209 -8.81 31.38 6.84
CA ASP A 209 -8.59 30.78 8.16
C ASP A 209 -9.57 29.65 8.49
N VAL A 210 -10.72 29.60 7.82
CA VAL A 210 -11.78 28.61 8.08
C VAL A 210 -12.09 27.73 6.89
N SER A 211 -11.36 27.85 5.77
CA SER A 211 -11.64 27.03 4.61
C SER A 211 -10.40 26.62 3.79
N SER A 212 -10.42 25.42 3.26
CA SER A 212 -9.43 24.90 2.33
C SER A 212 -10.08 24.15 1.17
N VAL A 213 -9.42 24.13 0.03
CA VAL A 213 -9.80 23.38 -1.16
C VAL A 213 -8.77 22.29 -1.45
N LYS A 214 -9.25 21.13 -1.87
CA LYS A 214 -8.42 20.00 -2.31
C LYS A 214 -8.99 19.45 -3.62
N LEU A 215 -8.13 19.32 -4.63
CA LEU A 215 -8.40 18.61 -5.87
C LEU A 215 -7.65 17.29 -5.85
N THR A 216 -8.34 16.19 -6.15
CA THR A 216 -7.72 14.89 -6.40
C THR A 216 -8.19 14.37 -7.75
N SER A 217 -7.27 13.76 -8.50
CA SER A 217 -7.59 13.10 -9.76
C SER A 217 -6.89 11.75 -9.81
N GLN A 218 -7.58 10.73 -10.30
CA GLN A 218 -7.09 9.37 -10.43
C GLN A 218 -7.49 8.83 -11.78
N PHE A 219 -6.52 8.28 -12.52
CA PHE A 219 -6.71 7.71 -13.84
C PHE A 219 -6.07 6.34 -13.91
N TYR A 220 -6.83 5.36 -14.37
CA TYR A 220 -6.42 3.97 -14.49
C TYR A 220 -6.36 3.56 -15.95
N ASN A 221 -5.31 2.83 -16.33
CA ASN A 221 -5.19 2.27 -17.66
C ASN A 221 -4.64 0.85 -17.59
N ALA A 222 -5.25 -0.07 -18.32
CA ALA A 222 -4.79 -1.44 -18.43
C ALA A 222 -5.23 -2.07 -19.74
N ARG A 223 -4.39 -2.94 -20.31
CA ARG A 223 -4.74 -3.67 -21.53
C ARG A 223 -5.74 -4.81 -21.27
N THR A 224 -5.76 -5.33 -20.06
CA THR A 224 -6.57 -6.50 -19.70
C THR A 224 -7.61 -6.10 -18.68
N ALA A 225 -8.89 -6.18 -19.03
CA ALA A 225 -10.01 -5.84 -18.15
C ALA A 225 -10.05 -6.66 -16.84
N THR A 226 -9.47 -7.86 -16.83
CA THR A 226 -9.41 -8.72 -15.63
C THR A 226 -8.23 -8.42 -14.72
N SER A 227 -7.33 -7.50 -15.10
CA SER A 227 -6.24 -7.05 -14.24
C SER A 227 -6.76 -6.11 -13.15
N ALA A 228 -5.96 -5.87 -12.10
CA ALA A 228 -6.38 -5.03 -10.97
C ALA A 228 -6.80 -3.62 -11.42
N PHE A 229 -6.03 -2.97 -12.29
CA PHE A 229 -6.38 -1.65 -12.82
C PHE A 229 -7.38 -1.72 -13.98
N GLY A 230 -7.47 -2.86 -14.69
CA GLY A 230 -8.48 -3.06 -15.70
C GLY A 230 -9.89 -3.09 -15.15
N GLN A 231 -10.07 -3.61 -13.94
CA GLN A 231 -11.34 -3.56 -13.21
C GLN A 231 -11.70 -2.14 -12.72
N LEU A 232 -10.73 -1.23 -12.69
CA LEU A 232 -10.89 0.16 -12.27
C LEU A 232 -10.84 1.15 -13.46
N SER A 233 -10.71 0.65 -14.71
CA SER A 233 -10.53 1.53 -15.88
C SER A 233 -11.71 2.48 -16.13
N ASP A 234 -12.90 2.12 -15.65
CA ASP A 234 -14.11 2.95 -15.75
C ASP A 234 -14.33 3.83 -14.50
N ASP A 235 -13.43 3.72 -13.49
CA ASP A 235 -13.50 4.45 -12.23
C ASP A 235 -12.55 5.68 -12.21
N ASP A 236 -12.18 6.19 -13.37
CA ASP A 236 -11.47 7.46 -13.48
C ASP A 236 -12.26 8.57 -12.76
N ALA A 237 -11.59 9.30 -11.88
CA ALA A 237 -12.26 10.27 -11.04
C ALA A 237 -11.49 11.59 -10.90
N ILE A 238 -12.24 12.68 -10.87
CA ILE A 238 -11.77 14.00 -10.45
C ILE A 238 -12.69 14.47 -9.33
N THR A 239 -12.12 14.73 -8.16
CA THR A 239 -12.86 15.13 -6.97
C THR A 239 -12.38 16.49 -6.49
N LEU A 240 -13.30 17.43 -6.33
CA LEU A 240 -13.04 18.73 -5.70
C LEU A 240 -13.70 18.73 -4.32
N THR A 241 -12.90 18.91 -3.28
CA THR A 241 -13.35 18.95 -1.88
C THR A 241 -13.17 20.36 -1.32
N LEU A 242 -14.21 20.92 -0.75
CA LEU A 242 -14.17 22.13 0.05
C LEU A 242 -14.35 21.75 1.52
N ASN A 243 -13.34 22.06 2.35
CA ASN A 243 -13.42 21.89 3.80
C ASN A 243 -13.72 23.23 4.45
N ILE A 244 -14.68 23.23 5.36
CA ILE A 244 -15.06 24.41 6.17
C ILE A 244 -14.96 24.02 7.64
N PHE A 245 -14.21 24.80 8.43
CA PHE A 245 -13.99 24.61 9.85
C PHE A 245 -14.77 25.66 10.63
N PHE A 246 -15.49 25.27 11.69
CA PHE A 246 -16.30 26.18 12.53
C PHE A 246 -15.74 26.27 13.94
#